data_067ad5e3c4951ebc03fb304c2de9ea95
#
_entry.id   067ad5e3c4951ebc03fb304c2de9ea95
#
_cell.length_a   1.000
_cell.length_b   1.000
_cell.length_c   1.000
_cell.angle_alpha   90.00
_cell.angle_beta   90.00
_cell.angle_gamma   90.00
#
_symmetry.space_group_name_H-M   'P 1'
#
loop_
_entity.id
_entity.type
_entity.pdbx_description
1 polymer ?
#
loop_
_entity_poly.entity_id
_entity_poly.type
_entity_poly.pdbx_seq_one_letter_code
_entity_poly.pdbx_strand_id
1 'polypeptide(L)'
;MLNEEKGRNHIDLSSLGHTWILDLDGTIVKHNGYKTDGYDTFLPGAEKFLQSIPEGDMVLFLTSRTKEYAKATERFLCEHKVRYDLIVYEAPYGERVLVNDAKP
;
A
#
# COMPACT_ATOMS: atom_id res chain seq x y z
N MET A 1 -7.18 20.27 8.06
CA MET A 1 -6.59 20.13 8.33
C MET A 1 -6.14 19.79 9.16
N LEU A 2 -5.90 19.47 9.40
CA LEU A 2 -5.33 18.98 10.26
C LEU A 2 -4.63 19.82 11.04
N ASN A 3 -4.30 19.67 12.02
CA ASN A 3 -3.77 20.35 12.92
C ASN A 3 -2.61 20.84 12.76
N GLU A 4 -2.43 21.49 12.77
CA GLU A 4 -1.49 21.88 12.71
C GLU A 4 -0.82 22.22 13.65
N GLU A 5 -1.04 22.18 14.45
CA GLU A 5 -0.44 22.47 15.37
C GLU A 5 0.65 22.10 15.44
N LYS A 6 1.21 22.16 15.25
CA LYS A 6 2.32 21.70 15.28
C LYS A 6 2.65 21.05 14.11
N GLY A 7 2.02 21.25 13.01
CA GLY A 7 2.34 20.62 11.81
C GLY A 7 2.24 19.14 11.80
N ARG A 8 1.68 18.56 12.83
CA ARG A 8 1.51 17.17 12.86
C ARG A 8 0.24 16.77 12.26
N ASN A 9 0.25 15.75 11.42
CA ASN A 9 -0.95 15.13 10.88
C ASN A 9 -1.25 13.90 11.69
N HIS A 10 -2.51 13.73 12.02
CA HIS A 10 -2.89 12.73 13.00
C HIS A 10 -4.28 12.22 12.69
N ILE A 11 -4.43 10.92 12.61
CA ILE A 11 -5.71 10.29 12.35
C ILE A 11 -5.98 9.30 13.46
N ASP A 12 -7.13 9.42 14.07
CA ASP A 12 -7.55 8.47 15.11
C ASP A 12 -8.47 7.45 14.48
N LEU A 13 -8.10 6.19 14.58
CA LEU A 13 -8.92 5.09 14.12
C LEU A 13 -9.50 4.36 15.30
N SER A 14 -10.56 3.60 15.08
CA SER A 14 -11.15 2.79 16.13
C SER A 14 -10.17 1.72 16.59
N SER A 15 -10.50 1.03 17.67
CA SER A 15 -9.70 -0.09 18.14
C SER A 15 -10.02 -1.39 17.43
N LEU A 16 -10.93 -1.37 16.47
CA LEU A 16 -11.30 -2.56 15.69
C LEU A 16 -10.18 -2.91 14.74
N GLY A 17 -10.20 -4.14 14.23
CA GLY A 17 -9.28 -4.53 13.18
C GLY A 17 -9.55 -3.74 11.91
N HIS A 18 -8.51 -3.46 11.15
CA HIS A 18 -8.62 -2.62 9.96
C HIS A 18 -8.19 -3.36 8.70
N THR A 19 -8.66 -2.88 7.56
CA THR A 19 -8.20 -3.34 6.27
C THR A 19 -7.46 -2.18 5.61
N TRP A 20 -6.21 -2.43 5.26
CA TRP A 20 -5.38 -1.43 4.59
C TRP A 20 -5.44 -1.71 3.10
N ILE A 21 -5.91 -0.74 2.34
CA ILE A 21 -5.99 -0.83 0.89
C ILE A 21 -4.93 0.10 0.35
N LEU A 22 -3.89 -0.48 -0.23
CA LEU A 22 -2.68 0.26 -0.57
C LEU A 22 -2.44 0.19 -2.07
N ASP A 23 -2.18 1.34 -2.67
CA ASP A 23 -1.66 1.40 -4.02
C ASP A 23 -0.18 1.00 -3.98
N LEU A 24 0.40 0.67 -5.10
CA LEU A 24 1.77 0.21 -5.16
C LEU A 24 2.68 1.25 -5.79
N ASP A 25 2.54 1.48 -7.09
CA ASP A 25 3.40 2.40 -7.81
C ASP A 25 3.14 3.85 -7.42
N GLY A 26 4.19 4.55 -7.01
CA GLY A 26 4.07 5.95 -6.61
C GLY A 26 3.60 6.14 -5.18
N THR A 27 3.26 5.06 -4.48
CA THR A 27 2.81 5.12 -3.08
C THR A 27 3.77 4.34 -2.19
N ILE A 28 4.06 3.11 -2.55
CA ILE A 28 4.95 2.23 -1.79
C ILE A 28 6.31 2.14 -2.49
N VAL A 29 6.29 2.00 -3.80
CA VAL A 29 7.52 1.87 -4.59
C VAL A 29 7.59 2.95 -5.65
N LYS A 30 8.78 3.17 -6.18
CA LYS A 30 9.02 4.14 -7.23
C LYS A 30 8.09 3.84 -8.41
N HIS A 31 7.44 4.88 -8.91
CA HIS A 31 6.50 4.75 -10.02
C HIS A 31 7.22 4.21 -11.25
N ASN A 32 6.73 3.09 -11.76
CA ASN A 32 7.29 2.41 -12.93
C ASN A 32 8.75 1.98 -12.79
N GLY A 33 9.29 1.92 -11.57
CA GLY A 33 10.66 1.48 -11.36
C GLY A 33 10.91 0.10 -11.93
N TYR A 34 9.93 -0.80 -11.80
CA TYR A 34 10.06 -2.16 -12.31
C TYR A 34 10.24 -2.19 -13.82
N LYS A 35 9.80 -1.14 -14.54
CA LYS A 35 9.99 -1.05 -15.98
C LYS A 35 11.25 -0.28 -16.34
N THR A 36 11.47 0.88 -15.72
CA THR A 36 12.57 1.76 -16.10
C THR A 36 13.91 1.30 -15.53
N ASP A 37 13.90 0.79 -14.29
CA ASP A 37 15.13 0.38 -13.61
C ASP A 37 15.35 -1.13 -13.68
N GLY A 38 14.30 -1.88 -13.99
CA GLY A 38 14.35 -3.33 -14.02
C GLY A 38 14.08 -3.96 -12.66
N TYR A 39 13.78 -3.16 -11.64
CA TYR A 39 13.47 -3.64 -10.30
C TYR A 39 12.73 -2.56 -9.53
N ASP A 40 12.04 -2.98 -8.47
CA ASP A 40 11.34 -2.05 -7.60
C ASP A 40 12.26 -1.49 -6.53
N THR A 41 11.94 -0.27 -6.08
CA THR A 41 12.64 0.38 -4.98
C THR A 41 11.59 1.03 -4.09
N PHE A 42 11.70 0.87 -2.78
CA PHE A 42 10.77 1.52 -1.87
C PHE A 42 10.93 3.03 -1.92
N LEU A 43 9.81 3.73 -1.83
CA LEU A 43 9.85 5.16 -1.59
C LEU A 43 10.28 5.40 -0.14
N PRO A 44 10.85 6.59 0.16
CA PRO A 44 11.29 6.88 1.52
C PRO A 44 10.16 6.67 2.54
N GLY A 45 10.45 5.91 3.57
CA GLY A 45 9.50 5.66 4.66
C GLY A 45 8.48 4.56 4.39
N ALA A 46 8.38 4.07 3.15
CA ALA A 46 7.35 3.09 2.82
C ALA A 46 7.58 1.75 3.51
N GLU A 47 8.81 1.27 3.53
CA GLU A 47 9.09 -0.02 4.14
C GLU A 47 8.78 0.03 5.63
N LYS A 48 9.17 1.10 6.28
CA LYS A 48 8.92 1.27 7.70
C LYS A 48 7.43 1.36 7.99
N PHE A 49 6.69 2.08 7.13
CA PHE A 49 5.25 2.18 7.25
C PHE A 49 4.61 0.80 7.18
N LEU A 50 5.00 -0.02 6.20
CA LEU A 50 4.43 -1.35 6.05
C LEU A 50 4.71 -2.22 7.27
N GLN A 51 5.90 -2.10 7.84
CA GLN A 51 6.24 -2.85 9.05
C GLN A 51 5.44 -2.43 10.26
N SER A 52 4.89 -1.22 10.24
CA SER A 52 4.11 -0.70 11.37
C SER A 52 2.66 -1.16 11.36
N ILE A 53 2.20 -1.78 10.30
CA ILE A 53 0.81 -2.24 10.22
C ILE A 53 0.61 -3.40 11.19
N PRO A 54 -0.37 -3.31 12.11
CA PRO A 54 -0.60 -4.38 13.07
C PRO A 54 -0.88 -5.72 12.41
N GLU A 55 -0.38 -6.78 13.02
CA GLU A 55 -0.51 -8.12 12.44
C GLU A 55 -1.94 -8.59 12.29
N GLY A 56 -2.83 -8.09 13.14
CA GLY A 56 -4.24 -8.47 13.08
C GLY A 56 -5.00 -7.81 11.95
N ASP A 57 -4.40 -6.83 11.29
CA ASP A 57 -5.06 -6.11 10.21
C ASP A 57 -4.85 -6.80 8.87
N MET A 58 -5.81 -6.61 7.98
CA MET A 58 -5.71 -7.14 6.63
C MET A 58 -4.97 -6.15 5.74
N VAL A 59 -4.13 -6.65 4.86
CA VAL A 59 -3.40 -5.81 3.91
C VAL A 59 -3.74 -6.24 2.49
N LEU A 60 -4.23 -5.29 1.71
CA LEU A 60 -4.63 -5.51 0.34
C LEU A 60 -3.90 -4.52 -0.56
N PHE A 61 -3.18 -5.02 -1.55
CA PHE A 61 -2.59 -4.14 -2.56
C PHE A 61 -3.47 -4.11 -3.80
N LEU A 62 -3.68 -2.91 -4.33
CA LEU A 62 -4.34 -2.71 -5.62
C LEU A 62 -3.33 -2.11 -6.57
N THR A 63 -3.17 -2.71 -7.73
CA THR A 63 -2.19 -2.21 -8.69
C THR A 63 -2.73 -2.31 -10.11
N SER A 64 -2.34 -1.36 -10.94
CA SER A 64 -2.66 -1.42 -12.36
C SER A 64 -1.67 -2.26 -13.14
N ARG A 65 -0.63 -2.80 -12.49
CA ARG A 65 0.32 -3.69 -13.14
C ARG A 65 -0.43 -4.86 -13.74
N THR A 66 0.03 -5.30 -14.91
CA THR A 66 -0.57 -6.48 -15.53
C THR A 66 -0.02 -7.73 -14.86
N LYS A 67 -0.71 -8.85 -15.05
CA LYS A 67 -0.34 -10.10 -14.40
C LYS A 67 1.01 -10.62 -14.82
N GLU A 68 1.53 -10.18 -15.96
CA GLU A 68 2.85 -10.61 -16.38
C GLU A 68 3.94 -10.16 -15.42
N TYR A 69 3.67 -9.15 -14.59
CA TYR A 69 4.63 -8.66 -13.60
C TYR A 69 4.38 -9.23 -12.21
N ALA A 70 3.42 -10.16 -12.08
CA ALA A 70 3.04 -10.66 -10.77
C ALA A 70 4.20 -11.35 -10.05
N LYS A 71 4.93 -12.21 -10.74
CA LYS A 71 6.02 -12.94 -10.10
C LYS A 71 7.10 -12.00 -9.58
N ALA A 72 7.49 -11.01 -10.38
CA ALA A 72 8.51 -10.07 -9.98
C ALA A 72 8.04 -9.21 -8.80
N THR A 73 6.78 -8.80 -8.83
CA THR A 73 6.19 -8.00 -7.77
C THR A 73 6.17 -8.78 -6.45
N GLU A 74 5.69 -10.01 -6.51
CA GLU A 74 5.56 -10.82 -5.31
C GLU A 74 6.92 -11.24 -4.77
N ARG A 75 7.89 -11.47 -5.66
CA ARG A 75 9.25 -11.76 -5.23
C ARG A 75 9.85 -10.59 -4.47
N PHE A 76 9.67 -9.38 -4.99
CA PHE A 76 10.16 -8.18 -4.32
C PHE A 76 9.56 -8.06 -2.92
N LEU A 77 8.24 -8.20 -2.81
CA LEU A 77 7.57 -8.09 -1.53
C LEU A 77 8.04 -9.18 -0.56
N CYS A 78 8.20 -10.39 -1.07
CA CYS A 78 8.66 -11.51 -0.25
C CYS A 78 10.09 -11.29 0.24
N GLU A 79 10.98 -10.84 -0.63
CA GLU A 79 12.38 -10.60 -0.28
C GLU A 79 12.52 -9.54 0.80
N HIS A 80 11.61 -8.59 0.82
CA HIS A 80 11.63 -7.53 1.81
C HIS A 80 10.68 -7.80 2.98
N LYS A 81 10.16 -9.04 3.04
CA LYS A 81 9.31 -9.50 4.15
C LYS A 81 8.08 -8.64 4.35
N VAL A 82 7.51 -8.17 3.26
CA VAL A 82 6.26 -7.43 3.30
C VAL A 82 5.11 -8.41 3.39
N ARG A 83 4.31 -8.28 4.44
CA ARG A 83 3.13 -9.12 4.62
C ARG A 83 1.97 -8.53 3.85
N TYR A 84 1.21 -9.37 3.16
CA TYR A 84 -0.03 -8.96 2.53
C TYR A 84 -0.95 -10.16 2.42
N ASP A 85 -2.24 -9.89 2.34
CA ASP A 85 -3.24 -10.94 2.22
C ASP A 85 -3.69 -11.15 0.78
N LEU A 86 -3.67 -10.09 -0.01
CA LEU A 86 -4.15 -10.17 -1.39
C LEU A 86 -3.54 -9.06 -2.23
N ILE A 87 -3.28 -9.36 -3.49
CA ILE A 87 -2.90 -8.36 -4.49
C ILE A 87 -3.88 -8.46 -5.64
N VAL A 88 -4.49 -7.33 -6.00
CA VAL A 88 -5.38 -7.26 -7.16
C VAL A 88 -4.62 -6.58 -8.28
N TYR A 89 -4.39 -7.31 -9.36
CA TYR A 89 -3.70 -6.79 -10.53
C TYR A 89 -4.69 -6.25 -11.55
N GLU A 90 -4.20 -5.44 -12.46
CA GLU A 90 -4.97 -4.94 -13.59
C GLU A 90 -6.15 -4.08 -13.18
N ALA A 91 -6.04 -3.42 -12.04
CA ALA A 91 -7.04 -2.45 -11.64
C ALA A 91 -6.95 -1.24 -12.60
N PRO A 92 -8.09 -0.65 -12.96
CA PRO A 92 -8.05 0.53 -13.82
C PRO A 92 -7.25 1.67 -13.20
N TYR A 93 -6.72 2.55 -14.03
CA TYR A 93 -5.89 3.66 -13.58
C TYR A 93 -6.64 4.73 -12.81
N GLY A 94 -7.93 4.81 -12.96
CA GLY A 94 -8.73 5.86 -12.33
C GLY A 94 -8.66 5.80 -10.81
N GLU A 95 -9.36 6.71 -10.20
CA GLU A 95 -9.38 6.83 -8.74
C GLU A 95 -9.88 5.54 -8.09
N ARG A 96 -9.43 5.31 -6.88
CA ARG A 96 -9.95 4.22 -6.05
C ARG A 96 -11.11 4.80 -5.24
N VAL A 97 -12.30 4.26 -5.45
CA VAL A 97 -13.50 4.75 -4.77
C VAL A 97 -13.90 3.73 -3.72
N LEU A 98 -13.93 4.15 -2.47
CA LEU A 98 -14.32 3.29 -1.36
C LEU A 98 -15.65 3.77 -0.81
N VAL A 99 -16.60 2.86 -0.70
CA VAL A 99 -17.90 3.17 -0.12
C VAL A 99 -18.06 2.28 1.11
N ASN A 100 -18.17 2.89 2.25
CA ASN A 100 -18.20 2.17 3.51
C ASN A 100 -19.07 2.92 4.50
N ASP A 101 -19.59 2.23 5.49
CA ASP A 101 -20.36 2.91 6.54
C ASP A 101 -19.42 3.45 7.61
N ALA A 102 -19.95 4.28 8.47
CA ALA A 102 -19.19 4.79 9.61
C ALA A 102 -19.03 3.69 10.64
N LYS A 103 -17.83 3.60 11.23
CA LYS A 103 -17.58 2.63 12.28
C LYS A 103 -17.52 3.35 13.63
N PRO A 104 -17.98 2.71 14.69
CA PRO A 104 -17.95 3.31 16.02
C PRO A 104 -16.52 3.50 16.54
#